data_118e2fd6fd714ea6ee33357cb61e59ba
#
_entry.id   118e2fd6fd714ea6ee33357cb61e59ba
#
_cell.length_a   1.000
_cell.length_b   1.000
_cell.length_c   1.000
_cell.angle_alpha   90.00
_cell.angle_beta   90.00
_cell.angle_gamma   90.00
#
_symmetry.space_group_name_H-M   'P 1'
#
loop_
_entity.id
_entity.type
_entity.pdbx_description
1 polymer ?
#
loop_
_entity_poly.entity_id
_entity_poly.type
_entity_poly.pdbx_seq_one_letter_code
_entity_poly.pdbx_strand_id
1 'polypeptide(L)'
;MVDKLVNSEANARRIQMVENCFGTSGQQLLVPGRVLVGEGVLTKMCRKRPKARQFFLFNDILVYGNIVIGKKKYNKQHLIPLEEVQLQALEDNGQYRNGWLIRTATKSFAVYAATQTEKQEWMAHINKCIEDLLRKSGKKPVETHAAVWVPDSEATICMHCKKTQFTMINRRHHCRNCGAVVCGPCSSKKFMLPGQSNKPLRVCLDCYDNLKSMKRDGNKALAGNNNKPANSTESSGEDDSGDDEETLKDNVTHDEPKFYADGKLEK
;
A
#
# COMPACT_ATOMS: atom_id res chain seq x y z
N MET A 1 -19.99 9.17 16.02
CA MET A 1 -20.33 10.19 15.02
C MET A 1 -20.58 9.57 13.63
N VAL A 2 -19.75 8.62 13.20
CA VAL A 2 -19.92 7.87 11.93
C VAL A 2 -21.26 7.13 11.87
N ASP A 3 -21.75 6.63 13.01
CA ASP A 3 -22.99 5.85 13.09
C ASP A 3 -24.26 6.62 12.63
N LYS A 4 -24.27 7.94 12.71
CA LYS A 4 -25.38 8.77 12.19
C LYS A 4 -25.44 8.83 10.65
N LEU A 5 -24.32 8.55 9.97
CA LEU A 5 -24.22 8.57 8.51
C LEU A 5 -24.48 7.21 7.87
N VAL A 6 -24.37 6.11 8.63
CA VAL A 6 -24.43 4.72 8.14
C VAL A 6 -25.62 4.45 7.23
N ASN A 7 -26.80 5.00 7.54
CA ASN A 7 -28.02 4.76 6.76
C ASN A 7 -28.54 6.01 6.08
N SER A 8 -27.71 7.05 5.94
CA SER A 8 -28.16 8.29 5.28
C SER A 8 -28.13 8.14 3.76
N GLU A 9 -29.17 8.62 3.11
CA GLU A 9 -29.24 8.68 1.65
C GLU A 9 -28.10 9.51 1.05
N ALA A 10 -27.68 10.56 1.74
CA ALA A 10 -26.53 11.38 1.34
C ALA A 10 -25.24 10.58 1.29
N ASN A 11 -24.97 9.71 2.28
CA ASN A 11 -23.81 8.83 2.27
C ASN A 11 -23.89 7.82 1.11
N ALA A 12 -25.04 7.18 0.91
CA ALA A 12 -25.22 6.23 -0.19
C ALA A 12 -24.95 6.89 -1.55
N ARG A 13 -25.47 8.09 -1.78
CA ARG A 13 -25.22 8.87 -3.00
C ARG A 13 -23.73 9.20 -3.19
N ARG A 14 -23.01 9.61 -2.13
CA ARG A 14 -21.56 9.87 -2.20
C ARG A 14 -20.78 8.63 -2.58
N ILE A 15 -21.07 7.48 -1.95
CA ILE A 15 -20.40 6.20 -2.27
C ILE A 15 -20.66 5.82 -3.72
N GLN A 16 -21.90 5.96 -4.20
CA GLN A 16 -22.25 5.68 -5.59
C GLN A 16 -21.54 6.60 -6.58
N MET A 17 -21.35 7.88 -6.22
CA MET A 17 -20.54 8.81 -7.03
C MET A 17 -19.09 8.34 -7.13
N VAL A 18 -18.48 7.86 -6.03
CA VAL A 18 -17.12 7.29 -6.04
C VAL A 18 -17.04 6.05 -6.92
N GLU A 19 -18.01 5.12 -6.83
CA GLU A 19 -18.07 3.94 -7.71
C GLU A 19 -18.11 4.34 -9.19
N ASN A 20 -18.98 5.28 -9.54
CA ASN A 20 -19.13 5.77 -10.91
C ASN A 20 -17.84 6.39 -11.46
N CYS A 21 -17.00 6.97 -10.59
CA CYS A 21 -15.71 7.51 -11.00
C CYS A 21 -14.71 6.42 -11.41
N PHE A 22 -14.83 5.19 -10.91
CA PHE A 22 -14.00 4.04 -11.32
C PHE A 22 -14.58 3.28 -12.51
N GLY A 23 -15.85 3.51 -12.84
CA GLY A 23 -16.53 2.87 -13.96
C GLY A 23 -16.71 1.35 -13.76
N THR A 24 -16.92 0.64 -14.87
CA THR A 24 -17.21 -0.81 -14.85
C THR A 24 -16.05 -1.69 -14.40
N SER A 25 -14.82 -1.18 -14.37
CA SER A 25 -13.63 -1.90 -13.89
C SER A 25 -13.44 -1.81 -12.37
N GLY A 26 -14.21 -0.96 -11.69
CA GLY A 26 -14.18 -0.80 -10.24
C GLY A 26 -14.93 -1.91 -9.51
N GLN A 27 -14.49 -2.22 -8.30
CA GLN A 27 -15.22 -3.09 -7.37
C GLN A 27 -16.31 -2.30 -6.67
N GLN A 28 -17.37 -2.97 -6.28
CA GLN A 28 -18.48 -2.37 -5.55
C GLN A 28 -18.02 -1.82 -4.20
N LEU A 29 -18.36 -0.58 -3.91
CA LEU A 29 -18.06 0.11 -2.66
C LEU A 29 -19.28 0.28 -1.77
N LEU A 30 -20.48 0.35 -2.36
CA LEU A 30 -21.73 0.49 -1.61
C LEU A 30 -22.12 -0.85 -0.99
N VAL A 31 -21.76 -1.02 0.29
CA VAL A 31 -22.14 -2.18 1.09
C VAL A 31 -22.80 -1.71 2.40
N PRO A 32 -23.65 -2.52 3.05
CA PRO A 32 -24.30 -2.17 4.31
C PRO A 32 -23.29 -1.76 5.37
N GLY A 33 -23.55 -0.66 6.05
CA GLY A 33 -22.71 -0.16 7.14
C GLY A 33 -21.49 0.65 6.73
N ARG A 34 -21.16 0.73 5.42
CA ARG A 34 -20.04 1.53 4.96
C ARG A 34 -20.37 3.01 4.89
N VAL A 35 -19.42 3.84 5.34
CA VAL A 35 -19.53 5.30 5.34
C VAL A 35 -18.30 5.89 4.69
N LEU A 36 -18.50 6.82 3.74
CA LEU A 36 -17.42 7.65 3.23
C LEU A 36 -17.07 8.71 4.27
N VAL A 37 -15.87 8.64 4.82
CA VAL A 37 -15.35 9.53 5.88
C VAL A 37 -14.62 10.72 5.30
N GLY A 38 -13.85 10.49 4.22
CA GLY A 38 -13.10 11.57 3.59
C GLY A 38 -12.57 11.23 2.21
N GLU A 39 -12.19 12.25 1.47
CA GLU A 39 -11.57 12.12 0.16
C GLU A 39 -10.56 13.24 -0.10
N GLY A 40 -9.57 12.97 -0.93
CA GLY A 40 -8.57 13.98 -1.32
C GLY A 40 -7.43 13.39 -2.13
N VAL A 41 -6.58 14.26 -2.62
CA VAL A 41 -5.39 13.89 -3.40
C VAL A 41 -4.18 13.80 -2.48
N LEU A 42 -3.48 12.67 -2.53
CA LEU A 42 -2.19 12.49 -1.88
C LEU A 42 -1.13 12.09 -2.90
N THR A 43 0.10 12.53 -2.67
CA THR A 43 1.25 12.09 -3.47
C THR A 43 1.73 10.75 -2.93
N LYS A 44 1.52 9.66 -3.71
CA LYS A 44 2.01 8.32 -3.36
C LYS A 44 3.40 8.10 -3.91
N MET A 45 4.34 7.65 -3.06
CA MET A 45 5.65 7.19 -3.53
C MET A 45 5.46 5.88 -4.28
N CYS A 46 5.77 5.90 -5.58
CA CYS A 46 5.77 4.73 -6.44
C CYS A 46 7.21 4.31 -6.75
N ARG A 47 7.40 3.12 -7.29
CA ARG A 47 8.72 2.56 -7.57
C ARG A 47 9.65 3.51 -8.35
N LYS A 48 9.14 4.12 -9.43
CA LYS A 48 9.97 4.99 -10.30
C LYS A 48 9.96 6.44 -9.87
N ARG A 49 8.80 6.99 -9.49
CA ARG A 49 8.61 8.40 -9.12
C ARG A 49 7.36 8.59 -8.27
N PRO A 50 7.28 9.66 -7.48
CA PRO A 50 6.04 10.04 -6.80
C PRO A 50 4.95 10.31 -7.82
N LYS A 51 3.70 9.97 -7.49
CA LYS A 51 2.52 10.22 -8.34
C LYS A 51 1.34 10.65 -7.51
N ALA A 52 0.62 11.66 -7.97
CA ALA A 52 -0.66 12.05 -7.38
C ALA A 52 -1.68 10.91 -7.55
N ARG A 53 -2.43 10.62 -6.48
CA ARG A 53 -3.48 9.62 -6.42
C ARG A 53 -4.68 10.19 -5.71
N GLN A 54 -5.87 9.84 -6.19
CA GLN A 54 -7.09 10.12 -5.44
C GLN A 54 -7.27 9.05 -4.37
N PHE A 55 -7.48 9.49 -3.13
CA PHE A 55 -7.78 8.64 -1.98
C PHE A 55 -9.20 8.87 -1.48
N PHE A 56 -9.83 7.79 -1.02
CA PHE A 56 -11.13 7.78 -0.39
C PHE A 56 -11.04 6.97 0.89
N LEU A 57 -11.31 7.61 2.02
CA LEU A 57 -11.34 6.95 3.31
C LEU A 57 -12.77 6.55 3.64
N PHE A 58 -12.97 5.27 3.85
CA PHE A 58 -14.21 4.73 4.41
C PHE A 58 -13.98 4.29 5.86
N ASN A 59 -15.04 4.00 6.58
CA ASN A 59 -14.94 3.53 7.96
C ASN A 59 -14.28 2.14 8.10
N ASP A 60 -14.18 1.36 7.02
CA ASP A 60 -13.68 -0.02 7.01
C ASP A 60 -12.53 -0.25 6.00
N ILE A 61 -12.43 0.57 4.96
CA ILE A 61 -11.41 0.46 3.92
C ILE A 61 -10.83 1.82 3.54
N LEU A 62 -9.58 1.80 3.05
CA LEU A 62 -8.98 2.91 2.33
C LEU A 62 -8.90 2.53 0.85
N VAL A 63 -9.44 3.36 -0.03
CA VAL A 63 -9.43 3.16 -1.48
C VAL A 63 -8.57 4.21 -2.14
N TYR A 64 -7.78 3.83 -3.15
CA TYR A 64 -7.11 4.81 -4.00
C TYR A 64 -7.09 4.37 -5.46
N GLY A 65 -6.94 5.35 -6.35
CA GLY A 65 -6.85 5.12 -7.79
C GLY A 65 -5.98 6.15 -8.51
N ASN A 66 -5.62 5.84 -9.75
CA ASN A 66 -4.94 6.78 -10.63
C ASN A 66 -5.95 7.83 -11.10
N ILE A 67 -5.52 9.08 -11.09
CA ILE A 67 -6.30 10.18 -11.63
C ILE A 67 -6.18 10.15 -13.16
N VAL A 68 -7.32 10.00 -13.85
CA VAL A 68 -7.43 10.10 -15.30
C VAL A 68 -7.99 11.49 -15.64
N ILE A 69 -7.75 11.96 -16.84
CA ILE A 69 -8.09 13.32 -17.31
C ILE A 69 -9.48 13.77 -16.82
N GLY A 70 -9.56 15.01 -16.30
CA GLY A 70 -10.82 15.67 -15.97
C GLY A 70 -11.36 15.43 -14.57
N LYS A 71 -10.50 15.15 -13.58
CA LYS A 71 -10.77 15.15 -12.11
C LYS A 71 -11.88 14.25 -11.56
N LYS A 72 -12.67 13.57 -12.39
CA LYS A 72 -13.80 12.75 -11.94
C LYS A 72 -13.80 11.33 -12.48
N LYS A 73 -12.67 10.89 -13.08
CA LYS A 73 -12.49 9.50 -13.52
C LYS A 73 -11.19 8.95 -12.98
N TYR A 74 -11.26 7.77 -12.42
CA TYR A 74 -10.12 7.07 -11.84
C TYR A 74 -10.01 5.68 -12.44
N ASN A 75 -8.80 5.15 -12.52
CA ASN A 75 -8.57 3.76 -12.90
C ASN A 75 -7.68 3.05 -11.87
N LYS A 76 -7.51 1.74 -12.01
CA LYS A 76 -6.70 0.90 -11.12
C LYS A 76 -7.09 1.11 -9.66
N GLN A 77 -8.35 0.80 -9.35
CA GLN A 77 -8.86 0.84 -7.99
C GLN A 77 -8.08 -0.13 -7.08
N HIS A 78 -7.58 0.38 -5.97
CA HIS A 78 -6.92 -0.41 -4.93
C HIS A 78 -7.70 -0.26 -3.62
N LEU A 79 -8.06 -1.39 -3.02
CA LEU A 79 -8.76 -1.45 -1.74
C LEU A 79 -7.80 -1.97 -0.67
N ILE A 80 -7.75 -1.28 0.46
CA ILE A 80 -6.92 -1.64 1.62
C ILE A 80 -7.84 -1.75 2.83
N PRO A 81 -8.06 -2.95 3.39
CA PRO A 81 -8.79 -3.11 4.65
C PRO A 81 -8.11 -2.35 5.78
N LEU A 82 -8.84 -1.48 6.48
CA LEU A 82 -8.26 -0.67 7.56
C LEU A 82 -7.83 -1.50 8.77
N GLU A 83 -8.41 -2.67 8.97
CA GLU A 83 -7.98 -3.61 10.04
C GLU A 83 -6.54 -4.13 9.86
N GLU A 84 -6.00 -4.04 8.62
CA GLU A 84 -4.63 -4.42 8.29
C GLU A 84 -3.65 -3.24 8.28
N VAL A 85 -4.14 -2.02 8.45
CA VAL A 85 -3.34 -0.80 8.31
C VAL A 85 -2.71 -0.37 9.62
N GLN A 86 -1.43 -0.06 9.56
CA GLN A 86 -0.72 0.72 10.57
C GLN A 86 -0.13 1.97 9.93
N LEU A 87 -0.32 3.13 10.57
CA LEU A 87 0.30 4.37 10.15
C LEU A 87 1.58 4.64 10.92
N GLN A 88 2.58 5.19 10.22
CA GLN A 88 3.82 5.66 10.83
C GLN A 88 4.19 7.01 10.24
N ALA A 89 4.24 8.06 11.04
CA ALA A 89 4.69 9.37 10.59
C ALA A 89 6.13 9.30 10.08
N LEU A 90 6.42 10.03 9.01
CA LEU A 90 7.76 10.25 8.51
C LEU A 90 8.25 11.63 8.93
N GLU A 91 9.55 11.70 9.24
CA GLU A 91 10.23 12.97 9.43
C GLU A 91 10.39 13.66 8.07
N ASP A 92 10.27 14.98 8.08
CA ASP A 92 10.48 15.78 6.88
C ASP A 92 11.96 15.76 6.51
N ASN A 93 12.25 15.40 5.27
CA ASN A 93 13.57 15.53 4.69
C ASN A 93 13.51 16.52 3.51
N GLY A 94 14.58 17.19 3.19
CA GLY A 94 14.61 18.34 2.28
C GLY A 94 13.78 18.23 1.01
N GLN A 95 13.57 17.02 0.46
CA GLN A 95 12.82 16.79 -0.76
C GLN A 95 11.33 16.44 -0.51
N TYR A 96 11.03 15.70 0.57
CA TYR A 96 9.68 15.21 0.86
C TYR A 96 9.25 15.65 2.25
N ARG A 97 8.09 16.31 2.33
CA ARG A 97 7.50 16.82 3.55
C ARG A 97 6.08 16.30 3.75
N ASN A 98 5.60 16.40 4.99
CA ASN A 98 4.23 16.03 5.36
C ASN A 98 3.89 14.56 5.04
N GLY A 99 4.86 13.64 5.18
CA GLY A 99 4.72 12.25 4.82
C GLY A 99 4.37 11.32 5.97
N TRP A 100 3.75 10.19 5.63
CA TRP A 100 3.59 9.02 6.51
C TRP A 100 3.59 7.73 5.71
N LEU A 101 3.87 6.62 6.38
CA LEU A 101 3.75 5.29 5.83
C LEU A 101 2.35 4.73 6.07
N ILE A 102 1.80 4.11 5.04
CA ILE A 102 0.67 3.17 5.14
C ILE A 102 1.29 1.78 5.07
N ARG A 103 1.23 1.06 6.19
CA ARG A 103 1.84 -0.26 6.34
C ARG A 103 0.77 -1.33 6.43
N THR A 104 0.89 -2.35 5.59
CA THR A 104 0.03 -3.55 5.62
C THR A 104 0.88 -4.80 5.51
N ALA A 105 0.29 -5.97 5.79
CA ALA A 105 1.00 -7.24 5.63
C ALA A 105 1.45 -7.48 4.18
N THR A 106 0.68 -7.01 3.19
CA THR A 106 0.91 -7.28 1.78
C THR A 106 1.73 -6.21 1.07
N LYS A 107 1.55 -4.92 1.43
CA LYS A 107 2.20 -3.78 0.74
C LYS A 107 2.32 -2.58 1.67
N SER A 108 3.51 -2.02 1.79
CA SER A 108 3.76 -0.78 2.53
C SER A 108 4.31 0.29 1.60
N PHE A 109 3.85 1.54 1.76
CA PHE A 109 4.28 2.65 0.92
C PHE A 109 4.11 3.99 1.64
N ALA A 110 4.87 5.00 1.19
CA ALA A 110 4.77 6.37 1.68
C ALA A 110 3.75 7.17 0.89
N VAL A 111 3.04 8.03 1.59
CA VAL A 111 2.19 9.08 1.00
C VAL A 111 2.54 10.43 1.63
N TYR A 112 2.27 11.50 0.89
CA TYR A 112 2.59 12.88 1.27
C TYR A 112 1.39 13.78 1.00
N ALA A 113 1.04 14.57 1.99
CA ALA A 113 0.03 15.64 1.87
C ALA A 113 0.68 16.94 1.38
N ALA A 114 -0.13 17.89 0.93
CA ALA A 114 0.36 19.21 0.53
C ALA A 114 0.81 20.02 1.74
N THR A 115 0.09 19.92 2.85
CA THR A 115 0.36 20.67 4.07
C THR A 115 0.45 19.78 5.30
N GLN A 116 1.06 20.33 6.37
CA GLN A 116 1.14 19.64 7.66
C GLN A 116 -0.24 19.45 8.30
N THR A 117 -1.15 20.39 8.10
CA THR A 117 -2.54 20.29 8.58
C THR A 117 -3.25 19.13 7.91
N GLU A 118 -3.18 19.02 6.58
CA GLU A 118 -3.74 17.88 5.85
C GLU A 118 -3.17 16.53 6.31
N LYS A 119 -1.84 16.44 6.53
CA LYS A 119 -1.21 15.24 7.10
C LYS A 119 -1.86 14.85 8.43
N GLN A 120 -2.02 15.81 9.34
CA GLN A 120 -2.60 15.58 10.65
C GLN A 120 -4.06 15.13 10.56
N GLU A 121 -4.86 15.78 9.70
CA GLU A 121 -6.26 15.41 9.48
C GLU A 121 -6.40 14.00 8.91
N TRP A 122 -5.66 13.68 7.85
CA TRP A 122 -5.66 12.34 7.27
C TRP A 122 -5.29 11.27 8.30
N MET A 123 -4.18 11.46 9.00
CA MET A 123 -3.71 10.48 10.00
C MET A 123 -4.70 10.35 11.16
N ALA A 124 -5.30 11.44 11.64
CA ALA A 124 -6.29 11.40 12.71
C ALA A 124 -7.55 10.64 12.29
N HIS A 125 -8.09 10.92 11.11
CA HIS A 125 -9.29 10.25 10.60
C HIS A 125 -9.05 8.77 10.32
N ILE A 126 -7.91 8.41 9.70
CA ILE A 126 -7.56 7.00 9.44
C ILE A 126 -7.40 6.24 10.76
N ASN A 127 -6.62 6.77 11.72
CA ASN A 127 -6.40 6.13 13.01
C ASN A 127 -7.72 5.93 13.77
N LYS A 128 -8.59 6.93 13.77
CA LYS A 128 -9.91 6.82 14.39
C LYS A 128 -10.76 5.70 13.77
N CYS A 129 -10.76 5.59 12.45
CA CYS A 129 -11.47 4.49 11.77
C CYS A 129 -10.87 3.13 12.15
N ILE A 130 -9.53 3.00 12.20
CA ILE A 130 -8.84 1.77 12.62
C ILE A 130 -9.22 1.40 14.05
N GLU A 131 -9.12 2.35 14.98
CA GLU A 131 -9.45 2.13 16.40
C GLU A 131 -10.90 1.69 16.58
N ASP A 132 -11.85 2.37 15.92
CA ASP A 132 -13.27 2.02 15.98
C ASP A 132 -13.55 0.63 15.39
N LEU A 133 -12.87 0.28 14.30
CA LEU A 133 -13.00 -1.01 13.64
C LEU A 133 -12.44 -2.14 14.50
N LEU A 134 -11.22 -2.00 15.02
CA LEU A 134 -10.59 -3.00 15.89
C LEU A 134 -11.38 -3.20 17.21
N ARG A 135 -11.90 -2.12 17.80
CA ARG A 135 -12.77 -2.19 18.98
C ARG A 135 -14.06 -2.97 18.70
N LYS A 136 -14.70 -2.75 17.53
CA LYS A 136 -15.94 -3.44 17.15
C LYS A 136 -15.69 -4.92 16.80
N SER A 137 -14.56 -5.23 16.17
CA SER A 137 -14.24 -6.60 15.74
C SER A 137 -13.54 -7.44 16.80
N GLY A 138 -13.00 -6.84 17.87
CA GLY A 138 -12.17 -7.51 18.87
C GLY A 138 -10.83 -8.04 18.33
N LYS A 139 -10.47 -7.69 17.11
CA LYS A 139 -9.20 -8.11 16.48
C LYS A 139 -8.02 -7.32 17.05
N LYS A 140 -6.85 -7.96 17.07
CA LYS A 140 -5.59 -7.29 17.39
C LYS A 140 -4.99 -6.64 16.13
N PRO A 141 -4.25 -5.52 16.29
CA PRO A 141 -3.49 -4.93 15.19
C PRO A 141 -2.54 -5.93 14.55
N VAL A 142 -2.31 -5.80 13.25
CA VAL A 142 -1.34 -6.63 12.51
C VAL A 142 0.08 -6.27 12.96
N GLU A 143 0.85 -7.26 13.40
CA GLU A 143 2.22 -7.07 13.89
C GLU A 143 3.26 -7.12 12.78
N THR A 144 3.00 -7.87 11.71
CA THR A 144 3.95 -8.06 10.60
C THR A 144 3.54 -7.26 9.38
N HIS A 145 4.47 -6.48 8.83
CA HIS A 145 4.20 -5.62 7.69
C HIS A 145 5.19 -5.90 6.56
N ALA A 146 4.72 -5.75 5.32
CA ALA A 146 5.60 -5.78 4.16
C ALA A 146 6.63 -4.64 4.23
N ALA A 147 7.82 -4.88 3.69
CA ALA A 147 8.83 -3.85 3.62
C ALA A 147 8.41 -2.69 2.70
N VAL A 148 8.80 -1.48 3.07
CA VAL A 148 8.71 -0.32 2.18
C VAL A 148 9.82 -0.43 1.14
N TRP A 149 9.46 -0.33 -0.14
CA TRP A 149 10.44 -0.43 -1.20
C TRP A 149 11.24 0.86 -1.35
N VAL A 150 12.56 0.69 -1.47
CA VAL A 150 13.43 1.81 -1.85
C VAL A 150 13.11 2.23 -3.28
N PRO A 151 12.85 3.52 -3.57
CA PRO A 151 12.59 3.99 -4.93
C PRO A 151 13.75 3.70 -5.88
N ASP A 152 13.45 3.43 -7.16
CA ASP A 152 14.45 3.18 -8.19
C ASP A 152 15.44 4.34 -8.36
N SER A 153 14.99 5.57 -8.09
CA SER A 153 15.81 6.80 -8.14
C SER A 153 16.88 6.87 -7.04
N GLU A 154 16.68 6.19 -5.92
CA GLU A 154 17.61 6.18 -4.79
C GLU A 154 18.68 5.09 -4.91
N ALA A 155 18.59 4.23 -5.92
CA ALA A 155 19.52 3.13 -6.12
C ALA A 155 20.10 3.13 -7.54
N THR A 156 21.32 3.64 -7.70
CA THR A 156 22.09 3.58 -8.96
C THR A 156 22.85 2.28 -9.13
N ILE A 157 23.21 1.63 -8.02
CA ILE A 157 23.92 0.35 -7.95
C ILE A 157 23.17 -0.65 -7.08
N CYS A 158 23.42 -1.94 -7.30
CA CYS A 158 22.83 -3.00 -6.49
C CYS A 158 23.14 -2.82 -5.01
N MET A 159 22.11 -2.74 -4.16
CA MET A 159 22.26 -2.51 -2.73
C MET A 159 22.88 -3.71 -1.98
N HIS A 160 22.86 -4.92 -2.58
CA HIS A 160 23.47 -6.11 -2.02
C HIS A 160 24.96 -6.21 -2.39
N CYS A 161 25.31 -6.42 -3.67
CA CYS A 161 26.72 -6.64 -4.06
C CYS A 161 27.53 -5.35 -4.18
N LYS A 162 26.91 -4.16 -4.21
CA LYS A 162 27.57 -2.85 -4.37
C LYS A 162 28.44 -2.72 -5.63
N LYS A 163 28.27 -3.63 -6.60
CA LYS A 163 29.11 -3.71 -7.82
C LYS A 163 28.29 -3.46 -9.09
N THR A 164 27.13 -4.08 -9.21
CA THR A 164 26.30 -4.01 -10.42
C THR A 164 25.63 -2.66 -10.54
N GLN A 165 26.00 -1.89 -11.55
CA GLN A 165 25.30 -0.67 -11.93
C GLN A 165 24.02 -1.04 -12.69
N PHE A 166 22.92 -0.36 -12.37
CA PHE A 166 21.63 -0.58 -13.03
C PHE A 166 21.57 0.14 -14.36
N THR A 167 21.19 -0.60 -15.40
CA THR A 167 21.04 -0.15 -16.78
C THR A 167 19.78 -0.76 -17.38
N MET A 168 19.53 -0.57 -18.67
CA MET A 168 18.45 -1.23 -19.39
C MET A 168 18.62 -2.76 -19.43
N ILE A 169 19.87 -3.26 -19.42
CA ILE A 169 20.20 -4.70 -19.40
C ILE A 169 20.18 -5.22 -17.97
N ASN A 170 20.86 -4.55 -17.06
CA ASN A 170 20.91 -4.89 -15.64
C ASN A 170 19.71 -4.28 -14.91
N ARG A 171 18.56 -4.96 -14.97
CA ARG A 171 17.30 -4.45 -14.41
C ARG A 171 17.32 -4.42 -12.89
N ARG A 172 16.60 -3.43 -12.34
CA ARG A 172 16.33 -3.32 -10.92
C ARG A 172 15.27 -4.34 -10.51
N HIS A 173 15.51 -5.04 -9.41
CA HIS A 173 14.55 -5.90 -8.73
C HIS A 173 14.43 -5.48 -7.27
N HIS A 174 13.25 -5.66 -6.67
CA HIS A 174 13.05 -5.39 -5.25
C HIS A 174 12.99 -6.68 -4.45
N CYS A 175 13.73 -6.72 -3.35
CA CYS A 175 13.58 -7.75 -2.32
C CYS A 175 12.24 -7.54 -1.60
N ARG A 176 11.37 -8.54 -1.59
CA ARG A 176 10.07 -8.46 -0.93
C ARG A 176 10.16 -8.48 0.59
N ASN A 177 11.28 -8.96 1.15
CA ASN A 177 11.48 -9.03 2.60
C ASN A 177 12.05 -7.73 3.19
N CYS A 178 13.05 -7.09 2.55
CA CYS A 178 13.69 -5.88 3.09
C CYS A 178 13.48 -4.61 2.25
N GLY A 179 12.87 -4.71 1.07
CA GLY A 179 12.60 -3.56 0.19
C GLY A 179 13.80 -3.07 -0.64
N ALA A 180 15.00 -3.63 -0.46
CA ALA A 180 16.21 -3.20 -1.15
C ALA A 180 16.13 -3.43 -2.67
N VAL A 181 16.76 -2.51 -3.44
CA VAL A 181 16.92 -2.62 -4.89
C VAL A 181 18.16 -3.44 -5.21
N VAL A 182 17.99 -4.56 -5.89
CA VAL A 182 19.03 -5.57 -6.11
C VAL A 182 19.07 -6.05 -7.57
N CYS A 183 20.23 -6.50 -8.03
CA CYS A 183 20.39 -7.08 -9.36
C CYS A 183 19.82 -8.52 -9.44
N GLY A 184 19.64 -9.02 -10.67
CA GLY A 184 19.13 -10.37 -10.91
C GLY A 184 19.89 -11.48 -10.16
N PRO A 185 21.24 -11.57 -10.30
CA PRO A 185 22.04 -12.56 -9.56
C PRO A 185 21.87 -12.48 -8.05
N CYS A 186 21.83 -11.27 -7.47
CA CYS A 186 21.66 -11.08 -6.03
C CYS A 186 20.24 -11.32 -5.50
N SER A 187 19.28 -11.60 -6.38
CA SER A 187 17.88 -11.88 -6.04
C SER A 187 17.31 -13.05 -6.83
N SER A 188 18.16 -14.03 -7.13
CA SER A 188 17.78 -15.24 -7.87
C SER A 188 16.90 -16.20 -7.06
N LYS A 189 16.83 -16.03 -5.75
CA LYS A 189 16.06 -16.89 -4.83
C LYS A 189 14.69 -16.32 -4.54
N LYS A 190 13.72 -17.21 -4.27
CA LYS A 190 12.36 -16.88 -3.82
C LYS A 190 12.11 -17.56 -2.46
N PHE A 191 11.30 -16.94 -1.62
CA PHE A 191 10.92 -17.46 -0.31
C PHE A 191 9.45 -17.19 0.00
N MET A 192 8.81 -18.09 0.75
CA MET A 192 7.44 -17.90 1.23
C MET A 192 7.45 -16.87 2.35
N LEU A 193 6.82 -15.75 2.13
CA LEU A 193 6.66 -14.69 3.13
C LEU A 193 5.21 -14.73 3.63
N PRO A 194 4.97 -15.27 4.85
CA PRO A 194 3.62 -15.38 5.41
C PRO A 194 2.92 -14.01 5.45
N GLY A 195 1.65 -13.97 5.10
CA GLY A 195 0.85 -12.74 5.07
C GLY A 195 1.04 -11.86 3.83
N GLN A 196 2.11 -12.06 3.03
CA GLN A 196 2.30 -11.28 1.81
C GLN A 196 1.73 -11.97 0.56
N SER A 197 1.93 -13.26 0.42
CA SER A 197 1.47 -14.01 -0.76
C SER A 197 1.43 -15.51 -0.49
N ASN A 198 0.53 -16.20 -1.19
CA ASN A 198 0.47 -17.67 -1.23
C ASN A 198 1.50 -18.29 -2.18
N LYS A 199 2.31 -17.46 -2.88
CA LYS A 199 3.39 -17.90 -3.77
C LYS A 199 4.75 -17.41 -3.24
N PRO A 200 5.86 -18.15 -3.49
CA PRO A 200 7.19 -17.70 -3.12
C PRO A 200 7.54 -16.38 -3.82
N LEU A 201 7.96 -15.39 -3.05
CA LEU A 201 8.33 -14.06 -3.51
C LEU A 201 9.85 -13.92 -3.63
N ARG A 202 10.29 -13.05 -4.57
CA ARG A 202 11.70 -12.70 -4.78
C ARG A 202 12.29 -12.04 -3.55
N VAL A 203 13.45 -12.55 -3.08
CA VAL A 203 14.21 -11.99 -1.95
C VAL A 203 15.70 -11.86 -2.33
N CYS A 204 16.43 -10.96 -1.69
CA CYS A 204 17.89 -10.91 -1.85
C CYS A 204 18.54 -12.11 -1.14
N LEU A 205 19.81 -12.40 -1.48
CA LEU A 205 20.51 -13.57 -0.94
C LEU A 205 20.64 -13.51 0.58
N ASP A 206 20.96 -12.34 1.16
CA ASP A 206 21.04 -12.19 2.63
C ASP A 206 19.70 -12.51 3.30
N CYS A 207 18.58 -11.98 2.75
CA CYS A 207 17.27 -12.28 3.28
C CYS A 207 16.91 -13.76 3.13
N TYR A 208 17.29 -14.39 2.02
CA TYR A 208 17.05 -15.82 1.81
C TYR A 208 17.77 -16.66 2.86
N ASP A 209 19.05 -16.38 3.12
CA ASP A 209 19.85 -17.14 4.09
C ASP A 209 19.35 -16.92 5.52
N ASN A 210 19.02 -15.69 5.89
CA ASN A 210 18.44 -15.36 7.20
C ASN A 210 17.09 -16.05 7.43
N LEU A 211 16.18 -16.00 6.46
CA LEU A 211 14.86 -16.64 6.56
C LEU A 211 14.98 -18.18 6.61
N LYS A 212 15.97 -18.74 5.90
CA LYS A 212 16.24 -20.17 5.92
C LYS A 212 16.81 -20.64 7.25
N SER A 213 17.68 -19.84 7.89
CA SER A 213 18.23 -20.16 9.23
C SER A 213 17.12 -20.09 10.28
N MET A 214 16.31 -19.03 10.29
CA MET A 214 15.16 -18.89 11.21
C MET A 214 14.18 -20.07 11.10
N LYS A 215 13.92 -20.54 9.88
CA LYS A 215 13.06 -21.72 9.67
C LYS A 215 13.69 -23.02 10.20
N ARG A 216 14.99 -23.14 10.14
CA ARG A 216 15.71 -24.32 10.70
C ARG A 216 15.67 -24.30 12.23
N ASP A 217 15.88 -23.16 12.83
CA ASP A 217 15.89 -23.02 14.29
C ASP A 217 14.47 -23.18 14.87
N GLY A 218 13.44 -22.64 14.19
CA GLY A 218 12.03 -22.87 14.53
C GLY A 218 11.59 -24.34 14.37
N ASN A 219 12.12 -25.07 13.38
CA ASN A 219 11.83 -26.50 13.22
C ASN A 219 12.60 -27.41 14.21
N LYS A 220 13.72 -26.95 14.79
CA LYS A 220 14.37 -27.68 15.90
C LYS A 220 13.54 -27.74 17.17
N ALA A 221 12.65 -26.75 17.37
CA ALA A 221 11.71 -26.73 18.47
C ALA A 221 10.46 -27.64 18.27
N LEU A 222 10.23 -28.13 17.04
CA LEU A 222 9.06 -28.95 16.65
C LEU A 222 9.49 -30.19 15.81
N ALA A 223 10.53 -30.92 16.24
CA ALA A 223 10.98 -32.13 15.55
C ALA A 223 9.99 -33.29 15.74
N GLY A 224 9.16 -33.54 14.76
CA GLY A 224 8.30 -34.72 14.61
C GLY A 224 7.40 -34.63 13.41
N ASN A 225 7.88 -34.81 12.21
CA ASN A 225 7.40 -35.66 11.13
C ASN A 225 7.84 -35.20 9.72
N ASN A 226 8.25 -36.22 8.97
CA ASN A 226 8.73 -36.17 7.58
C ASN A 226 7.73 -35.58 6.62
N ASN A 227 8.20 -34.69 5.67
CA ASN A 227 7.81 -34.82 4.28
C ASN A 227 8.78 -34.09 3.32
N LYS A 228 9.05 -34.76 2.22
CA LYS A 228 9.98 -34.53 1.12
C LYS A 228 9.66 -33.24 0.33
N PRO A 229 10.65 -32.47 -0.16
CA PRO A 229 10.37 -31.32 -0.99
C PRO A 229 10.03 -31.75 -2.42
N ALA A 230 8.90 -31.31 -2.91
CA ALA A 230 8.53 -31.39 -4.31
C ALA A 230 9.26 -30.30 -5.11
N ASN A 231 9.91 -30.75 -6.17
CA ASN A 231 10.52 -29.94 -7.22
C ASN A 231 9.39 -29.29 -8.04
N SER A 232 9.29 -27.98 -8.08
CA SER A 232 8.34 -27.29 -8.95
C SER A 232 9.06 -26.32 -9.87
N THR A 233 8.92 -26.63 -11.14
CA THR A 233 9.20 -25.92 -12.38
C THR A 233 8.89 -24.43 -12.34
N GLU A 234 9.75 -23.68 -13.06
CA GLU A 234 9.68 -22.25 -13.30
C GLU A 234 8.34 -21.85 -13.90
N SER A 235 7.63 -20.99 -13.20
CA SER A 235 6.59 -20.14 -13.77
C SER A 235 6.96 -18.69 -13.49
N SER A 236 7.10 -17.91 -14.53
CA SER A 236 7.32 -16.47 -14.53
C SER A 236 6.24 -15.80 -13.67
N GLY A 237 6.59 -15.47 -12.43
CA GLY A 237 5.75 -14.66 -11.56
C GLY A 237 5.72 -13.23 -12.09
N GLU A 238 4.53 -12.75 -12.39
CA GLU A 238 4.26 -11.37 -12.75
C GLU A 238 4.83 -10.45 -11.66
N ASP A 239 5.85 -9.67 -12.03
CA ASP A 239 6.26 -8.51 -11.25
C ASP A 239 5.03 -7.58 -11.24
N ASP A 240 4.50 -7.27 -10.04
CA ASP A 240 3.44 -6.27 -9.83
C ASP A 240 3.94 -4.88 -10.25
N SER A 241 4.03 -4.67 -11.56
CA SER A 241 4.38 -3.41 -12.22
C SER A 241 3.15 -2.56 -12.54
N GLY A 242 1.98 -2.90 -11.98
CA GLY A 242 0.72 -2.23 -12.26
C GLY A 242 0.65 -0.74 -11.91
N ASP A 243 1.56 -0.22 -11.08
CA ASP A 243 1.59 1.20 -10.69
C ASP A 243 2.38 2.10 -11.67
N ASP A 244 3.03 1.54 -12.70
CA ASP A 244 4.01 2.26 -13.52
C ASP A 244 3.52 2.75 -14.89
N GLU A 245 2.24 2.58 -15.24
CA GLU A 245 1.69 3.08 -16.50
C GLU A 245 1.69 4.61 -16.55
N GLU A 246 2.15 5.17 -17.65
CA GLU A 246 2.23 6.61 -17.89
C GLU A 246 0.86 7.28 -17.75
N THR A 247 0.69 8.01 -16.66
CA THR A 247 -0.35 9.04 -16.58
C THR A 247 0.18 10.33 -17.17
N LEU A 248 -0.59 10.92 -18.06
CA LEU A 248 -0.32 12.21 -18.70
C LEU A 248 0.04 13.28 -17.65
N LYS A 249 0.90 14.21 -18.07
CA LYS A 249 1.56 15.28 -17.31
C LYS A 249 0.78 15.83 -16.10
N ASP A 250 1.49 15.89 -14.98
CA ASP A 250 1.07 16.30 -13.65
C ASP A 250 0.63 17.78 -13.53
N ASN A 251 -0.57 18.13 -14.03
CA ASN A 251 -1.28 19.34 -13.64
C ASN A 251 -2.50 18.95 -12.80
N VAL A 252 -2.29 18.23 -11.71
CA VAL A 252 -3.34 17.97 -10.72
C VAL A 252 -3.35 19.15 -9.75
N THR A 253 -4.39 19.98 -9.82
CA THR A 253 -4.64 20.99 -8.79
C THR A 253 -4.92 20.24 -7.48
N HIS A 254 -4.18 20.55 -6.43
CA HIS A 254 -4.45 20.10 -5.09
C HIS A 254 -5.68 20.88 -4.58
N ASP A 255 -6.84 20.22 -4.60
CA ASP A 255 -7.99 20.67 -3.82
C ASP A 255 -7.80 20.18 -2.37
N GLU A 256 -8.20 20.98 -1.39
CA GLU A 256 -8.16 20.55 0.02
C GLU A 256 -8.96 19.27 0.25
N PRO A 257 -8.50 18.36 1.13
CA PRO A 257 -9.24 17.14 1.43
C PRO A 257 -10.59 17.47 2.06
N LYS A 258 -11.59 16.65 1.77
CA LYS A 258 -12.93 16.78 2.35
C LYS A 258 -13.16 15.68 3.35
N PHE A 259 -13.56 16.03 4.58
CA PHE A 259 -13.94 15.07 5.60
C PHE A 259 -15.41 15.28 6.01
N TYR A 260 -16.18 14.20 5.98
CA TYR A 260 -17.63 14.21 6.16
C TYR A 260 -18.08 13.87 7.59
N ALA A 261 -17.16 13.36 8.41
CA ALA A 261 -17.48 12.87 9.76
C ALA A 261 -17.64 13.96 10.83
N ASP A 262 -17.21 15.19 10.57
CA ASP A 262 -17.13 16.25 11.58
C ASP A 262 -18.39 17.13 11.69
N GLY A 263 -19.49 16.70 11.08
CA GLY A 263 -20.79 17.39 11.26
C GLY A 263 -20.90 18.78 10.61
N LYS A 264 -19.91 19.20 9.84
CA LYS A 264 -20.05 20.36 8.96
C LYS A 264 -20.79 19.91 7.70
N LEU A 265 -22.11 19.95 7.77
CA LEU A 265 -22.95 19.95 6.57
C LEU A 265 -22.61 21.20 5.79
N GLU A 266 -22.00 21.05 4.63
CA GLU A 266 -21.99 22.12 3.65
C GLU A 266 -23.46 22.46 3.32
N LYS A 267 -23.81 23.75 3.47
CA LYS A 267 -25.10 24.32 3.07
C LYS A 267 -25.24 24.33 1.56
#